data_90baa3451fd8c7dbddf8086038bcad73
#
_entry.id   90baa3451fd8c7dbddf8086038bcad73
#
_cell.length_a   1.000
_cell.length_b   1.000
_cell.length_c   1.000
_cell.angle_alpha   90.00
_cell.angle_beta   90.00
_cell.angle_gamma   90.00
#
_symmetry.space_group_name_H-M   'P 1'
#
loop_
_entity.id
_entity.type
_entity.pdbx_description
1 polymer ?
#
loop_
_entity_poly.entity_id
_entity_poly.type
_entity_poly.pdbx_seq_one_letter_code
_entity_poly.pdbx_strand_id
1 'polypeptide(L)'
;MIKYVVIIPARLKSTRLPNKPILKIKGKPLIYWTWKNCVKAFDAKKVYVATDDNQIKTVCNEFNINVIMTSAKCKTGTDRIAEASKNRFKDHLIINVQ
;
A
#
# COMPACT_ATOMS: atom_id res chain seq x y z
N MET A 1 -12.43 -6.26 21.29
CA MET A 1 -12.14 -6.54 19.87
C MET A 1 -10.87 -5.82 19.44
N ILE A 2 -9.95 -6.55 18.86
CA ILE A 2 -8.68 -5.96 18.39
C ILE A 2 -8.93 -5.23 17.09
N LYS A 3 -8.57 -3.95 17.05
CA LYS A 3 -8.61 -3.17 15.82
C LYS A 3 -7.32 -3.42 15.04
N TYR A 4 -7.43 -3.66 13.74
CA TYR A 4 -6.25 -3.84 12.90
C TYR A 4 -6.37 -3.07 11.59
N VAL A 5 -5.23 -2.82 10.96
CA VAL A 5 -5.16 -2.25 9.63
C VAL A 5 -4.00 -2.94 8.90
N VAL A 6 -4.19 -3.19 7.60
CA VAL A 6 -3.17 -3.79 6.74
C VAL A 6 -2.62 -2.69 5.85
N ILE A 7 -1.30 -2.50 5.84
CA ILE A 7 -0.66 -1.47 5.03
C ILE A 7 0.34 -2.11 4.08
N ILE A 8 0.19 -1.79 2.79
CA ILE A 8 1.06 -2.26 1.72
C ILE A 8 1.88 -1.05 1.27
N PRO A 9 3.15 -0.95 1.65
CA PRO A 9 3.99 0.14 1.16
C PRO A 9 4.37 -0.09 -0.31
N ALA A 10 4.29 0.96 -1.11
CA ALA A 10 4.60 0.86 -2.53
C ALA A 10 5.29 2.12 -3.03
N ARG A 11 6.30 1.94 -3.88
CA ARG A 11 7.00 3.05 -4.53
C ARG A 11 7.45 2.63 -5.91
N LEU A 12 7.55 3.59 -6.83
CA LEU A 12 8.00 3.30 -8.19
C LEU A 12 9.50 3.18 -8.31
N LYS A 13 10.24 3.98 -7.54
CA LYS A 13 11.70 3.95 -7.61
C LYS A 13 12.24 2.77 -6.81
N SER A 14 12.72 1.79 -7.52
CA SER A 14 13.36 0.61 -6.95
C SER A 14 14.68 0.42 -7.69
N THR A 15 15.75 0.09 -6.95
CA THR A 15 17.04 -0.17 -7.56
C THR A 15 17.03 -1.46 -8.38
N ARG A 16 16.20 -2.42 -8.02
CA ARG A 16 16.14 -3.72 -8.71
C ARG A 16 15.19 -3.72 -9.89
N LEU A 17 14.00 -3.16 -9.71
CA LEU A 17 12.97 -3.22 -10.74
C LEU A 17 12.12 -1.96 -10.66
N PRO A 18 12.52 -0.90 -11.38
CA PRO A 18 11.76 0.35 -11.41
C PRO A 18 10.34 0.10 -11.89
N ASN A 19 9.40 0.86 -11.36
CA ASN A 19 7.98 0.79 -11.72
C ASN A 19 7.31 -0.55 -11.41
N LYS A 20 7.93 -1.38 -10.54
CA LYS A 20 7.41 -2.70 -10.21
C LYS A 20 5.92 -2.70 -9.83
N PRO A 21 5.44 -1.79 -8.95
CA PRO A 21 4.03 -1.85 -8.54
C PRO A 21 3.03 -1.68 -9.67
N ILE A 22 3.40 -1.00 -10.77
CA ILE A 22 2.49 -0.76 -11.88
C ILE A 22 2.78 -1.65 -13.09
N LEU A 23 3.77 -2.54 -13.01
CA LEU A 23 4.01 -3.51 -14.06
C LEU A 23 2.81 -4.46 -14.16
N LYS A 24 2.33 -4.65 -15.37
CA LYS A 24 1.12 -5.45 -15.59
C LYS A 24 1.43 -6.93 -15.66
N ILE A 25 0.64 -7.72 -14.94
CA ILE A 25 0.67 -9.17 -14.97
C ILE A 25 -0.77 -9.60 -15.27
N LYS A 26 -0.96 -10.33 -16.34
CA LYS A 26 -2.29 -10.76 -16.78
C LYS A 26 -3.26 -9.58 -16.93
N GLY A 27 -2.74 -8.47 -17.48
CA GLY A 27 -3.53 -7.28 -17.77
C GLY A 27 -3.79 -6.33 -16.62
N LYS A 28 -3.30 -6.65 -15.40
CA LYS A 28 -3.50 -5.79 -14.23
C LYS A 28 -2.18 -5.51 -13.52
N PRO A 29 -2.03 -4.31 -12.92
CA PRO A 29 -0.77 -3.95 -12.27
C PRO A 29 -0.48 -4.83 -11.05
N LEU A 30 0.80 -5.02 -10.76
CA LEU A 30 1.23 -5.85 -9.64
C LEU A 30 0.60 -5.44 -8.31
N ILE A 31 0.48 -4.13 -8.06
CA ILE A 31 -0.13 -3.64 -6.82
C ILE A 31 -1.57 -4.14 -6.66
N TYR A 32 -2.30 -4.28 -7.76
CA TYR A 32 -3.64 -4.85 -7.72
C TYR A 32 -3.62 -6.28 -7.20
N TRP A 33 -2.68 -7.10 -7.69
CA TRP A 33 -2.59 -8.50 -7.26
C TRP A 33 -2.19 -8.64 -5.80
N THR A 34 -1.27 -7.79 -5.35
CA THR A 34 -0.88 -7.76 -3.93
C THR A 34 -2.07 -7.41 -3.05
N TRP A 35 -2.81 -6.37 -3.43
CA TRP A 35 -4.02 -5.97 -2.71
C TRP A 35 -5.06 -7.09 -2.75
N LYS A 36 -5.26 -7.71 -3.91
CA LYS A 36 -6.25 -8.78 -4.07
C LYS A 36 -5.97 -9.95 -3.12
N ASN A 37 -4.70 -10.32 -2.97
CA ASN A 37 -4.32 -11.37 -2.03
C ASN A 37 -4.61 -10.96 -0.59
N CYS A 38 -4.40 -9.70 -0.25
CA CYS A 38 -4.70 -9.21 1.10
C CYS A 38 -6.19 -9.26 1.42
N VAL A 39 -7.05 -8.88 0.47
CA VAL A 39 -8.49 -8.85 0.74
C VAL A 39 -9.13 -10.23 0.75
N LYS A 40 -8.39 -11.27 0.38
CA LYS A 40 -8.84 -12.65 0.58
C LYS A 40 -8.77 -13.05 2.06
N ALA A 41 -7.83 -12.45 2.80
CA ALA A 41 -7.59 -12.77 4.21
C ALA A 41 -8.13 -11.70 5.15
N PHE A 42 -8.26 -10.46 4.70
CA PHE A 42 -8.65 -9.33 5.53
C PHE A 42 -9.79 -8.56 4.88
N ASP A 43 -10.54 -7.82 5.69
CA ASP A 43 -11.61 -6.95 5.20
C ASP A 43 -11.00 -5.85 4.31
N ALA A 44 -11.53 -5.70 3.09
CA ALA A 44 -11.03 -4.71 2.14
C ALA A 44 -11.03 -3.29 2.71
N LYS A 45 -11.96 -2.97 3.60
CA LYS A 45 -12.04 -1.66 4.25
C LYS A 45 -10.86 -1.38 5.17
N LYS A 46 -10.10 -2.40 5.53
CA LYS A 46 -8.96 -2.30 6.44
C LYS A 46 -7.63 -2.44 5.73
N VAL A 47 -7.63 -2.59 4.41
CA VAL A 47 -6.40 -2.72 3.61
C VAL A 47 -6.12 -1.42 2.88
N TYR A 48 -4.91 -0.89 3.07
CA TYR A 48 -4.48 0.37 2.48
C TYR A 48 -3.15 0.20 1.77
N VAL A 49 -2.96 0.95 0.67
CA VAL A 49 -1.66 1.10 0.04
C VAL A 49 -1.09 2.44 0.49
N ALA A 50 0.16 2.44 0.94
CA ALA A 50 0.86 3.66 1.34
C ALA A 50 1.92 3.98 0.30
N THR A 51 1.87 5.18 -0.30
CA THR A 51 2.78 5.56 -1.36
C THR A 51 2.95 7.07 -1.41
N ASP A 52 4.06 7.53 -2.02
CA ASP A 52 4.29 8.93 -2.31
C ASP A 52 4.07 9.24 -3.79
N ASP A 53 3.68 8.27 -4.59
CA ASP A 53 3.62 8.39 -6.04
C ASP A 53 2.21 8.54 -6.56
N ASN A 54 1.99 9.57 -7.40
CA ASN A 54 0.67 9.86 -7.95
C ASN A 54 0.20 8.82 -8.96
N GLN A 55 1.10 8.14 -9.66
CA GLN A 55 0.71 7.08 -10.60
C GLN A 55 0.15 5.88 -9.85
N ILE A 56 0.77 5.52 -8.72
CA ILE A 56 0.26 4.45 -7.87
C ILE A 56 -1.10 4.85 -7.30
N LYS A 57 -1.24 6.09 -6.86
CA LYS A 57 -2.52 6.60 -6.36
C LYS A 57 -3.62 6.47 -7.43
N THR A 58 -3.31 6.87 -8.67
CA THR A 58 -4.27 6.79 -9.77
C THR A 58 -4.69 5.34 -10.03
N VAL A 59 -3.73 4.42 -10.04
CA VAL A 59 -4.00 2.99 -10.23
C VAL A 59 -4.88 2.47 -9.09
N CYS A 60 -4.57 2.83 -7.85
CA CYS A 60 -5.37 2.40 -6.72
C CYS A 60 -6.82 2.91 -6.84
N ASN A 61 -7.00 4.16 -7.27
CA ASN A 61 -8.34 4.70 -7.45
C ASN A 61 -9.12 3.96 -8.54
N GLU A 62 -8.46 3.52 -9.60
CA GLU A 62 -9.11 2.75 -10.67
C GLU A 62 -9.69 1.44 -10.17
N PHE A 63 -9.06 0.81 -9.19
CA PHE A 63 -9.49 -0.48 -8.65
C PHE A 63 -10.17 -0.36 -7.30
N ASN A 64 -10.51 0.86 -6.87
CA ASN A 64 -11.16 1.11 -5.57
C ASN A 64 -10.32 0.60 -4.39
N ILE A 65 -9.01 0.73 -4.50
CA ILE A 65 -8.07 0.38 -3.44
C ILE A 65 -7.85 1.61 -2.56
N ASN A 66 -7.97 1.45 -1.25
CA ASN A 66 -7.70 2.55 -0.33
C ASN A 66 -6.22 2.91 -0.37
N VAL A 67 -5.91 4.21 -0.48
CA VAL A 67 -4.54 4.67 -0.58
C VAL A 67 -4.29 5.80 0.41
N ILE A 68 -3.10 5.77 1.03
CA ILE A 68 -2.64 6.81 1.94
C ILE A 68 -1.38 7.41 1.32
N MET A 69 -1.38 8.73 1.10
CA MET A 69 -0.22 9.40 0.56
C MET A 69 0.79 9.67 1.68
N THR A 70 2.05 9.34 1.43
CA THR A 70 3.15 9.54 2.37
C THR A 70 4.22 10.42 1.75
N SER A 71 5.17 10.85 2.58
CA SER A 71 6.26 11.72 2.15
C SER A 71 7.23 10.98 1.23
N ALA A 72 7.77 11.69 0.24
CA ALA A 72 8.87 11.19 -0.59
C ALA A 72 10.15 10.96 0.22
N LYS A 73 10.22 11.47 1.43
CA LYS A 73 11.37 11.32 2.32
C LYS A 73 11.47 9.94 2.96
N CYS A 74 10.44 9.12 2.87
CA CYS A 74 10.49 7.76 3.40
C CYS A 74 11.52 6.94 2.63
N LYS A 75 12.52 6.43 3.33
CA LYS A 75 13.61 5.67 2.71
C LYS A 75 13.32 4.17 2.63
N THR A 76 12.49 3.67 3.53
CA THR A 76 12.18 2.25 3.60
C THR A 76 10.67 2.04 3.68
N GLY A 77 10.23 0.80 3.43
CA GLY A 77 8.83 0.44 3.62
C GLY A 77 8.37 0.65 5.06
N THR A 78 9.26 0.37 6.03
CA THR A 78 8.97 0.55 7.45
C THR A 78 8.72 2.03 7.78
N ASP A 79 9.55 2.93 7.26
CA ASP A 79 9.35 4.37 7.43
C ASP A 79 8.01 4.82 6.87
N ARG A 80 7.65 4.30 5.72
CA ARG A 80 6.40 4.65 5.04
C ARG A 80 5.18 4.19 5.82
N ILE A 81 5.24 2.98 6.37
CA ILE A 81 4.16 2.44 7.20
C ILE A 81 4.03 3.26 8.47
N ALA A 82 5.14 3.63 9.10
CA ALA A 82 5.12 4.46 10.30
C ALA A 82 4.46 5.81 10.03
N GLU A 83 4.80 6.46 8.93
CA GLU A 83 4.18 7.74 8.57
C GLU A 83 2.68 7.56 8.27
N ALA A 84 2.32 6.53 7.50
CA ALA A 84 0.94 6.30 7.13
C ALA A 84 0.05 6.07 8.34
N SER A 85 0.58 5.41 9.38
CA SER A 85 -0.21 5.06 10.56
C SER A 85 -0.18 6.10 11.67
N LYS A 86 0.73 7.06 11.63
CA LYS A 86 1.06 7.95 12.75
C LYS A 86 -0.14 8.64 13.39
N ASN A 87 -1.05 9.21 12.63
CA ASN A 87 -2.18 9.95 13.14
C ASN A 87 -3.54 9.31 12.83
N ARG A 88 -3.53 8.16 12.16
CA ARG A 88 -4.76 7.53 11.67
C ARG A 88 -5.17 6.29 12.45
N PHE A 89 -4.18 5.53 12.91
CA PHE A 89 -4.42 4.19 13.47
C PHE A 89 -3.73 3.99 14.81
N LYS A 90 -3.90 4.96 15.73
CA LYS A 90 -3.21 4.94 17.02
C LYS A 90 -3.39 3.65 17.81
N ASP A 91 -4.59 3.13 17.85
CA ASP A 91 -4.90 1.97 18.68
C ASP A 91 -5.08 0.71 17.86
N HIS A 92 -4.49 0.70 16.63
CA HIS A 92 -4.62 -0.43 15.72
C HIS A 92 -3.37 -1.30 15.71
N LEU A 93 -3.59 -2.60 15.54
CA LEU A 93 -2.50 -3.50 15.18
C LEU A 93 -2.17 -3.25 13.70
N ILE A 94 -0.91 -2.93 13.41
CA ILE A 94 -0.48 -2.65 12.03
C ILE A 94 0.10 -3.92 11.42
N ILE A 95 -0.52 -4.39 10.35
CA ILE A 95 -0.04 -5.56 9.61
C ILE A 95 0.66 -5.06 8.35
N ASN A 96 1.95 -5.34 8.26
CA ASN A 96 2.81 -4.91 7.17
C ASN A 96 2.89 -6.00 6.10
N VAL A 97 2.52 -5.66 4.86
CA VAL A 97 2.61 -6.59 3.73
C VAL A 97 3.52 -5.96 2.68
N GLN A 98 4.70 -6.51 2.49
CA GLN A 98 5.67 -6.01 1.51
C GLN A 98 5.84 -6.97 0.34
#